data_fb81854bdf0bc80a27d9f5330f60cf03
#
_entry.id   fb81854bdf0bc80a27d9f5330f60cf03
#
_cell.length_a   1.000
_cell.length_b   1.000
_cell.length_c   1.000
_cell.angle_alpha   90.00
_cell.angle_beta   90.00
_cell.angle_gamma   90.00
#
_symmetry.space_group_name_H-M   'P 1'
#
loop_
_entity.id
_entity.type
_entity.pdbx_description
1 polymer ?
#
loop_
_entity_poly.entity_id
_entity_poly.type
_entity_poly.pdbx_seq_one_letter_code
_entity_poly.pdbx_strand_id
1 'polypeptide(L)'
;MEKQIWQTIRSKLNDFFIQRIETQIERGIPDVHYCSAGQTGWLEGKYLRSPKREKTKLKLKLSIEQIAWHKSYTHHGGLVYIIVKKDKEIYLFPSSEGEALAIGVTREEWEKKAIAKDWNTIKKILSNKI
;
A
#
# COMPACT_ATOMS: atom_id res chain seq x y z
N MET A 1 6.60 -5.63 8.08
CA MET A 1 5.44 -5.94 7.21
C MET A 1 4.85 -7.27 7.63
N GLU A 2 3.55 -7.33 7.68
CA GLU A 2 2.84 -8.56 8.03
C GLU A 2 3.13 -9.68 7.02
N LYS A 3 3.25 -10.90 7.53
CA LYS A 3 3.56 -12.07 6.71
C LYS A 3 2.50 -12.33 5.63
N GLN A 4 1.22 -12.17 5.98
CA GLN A 4 0.11 -12.42 5.06
C GLN A 4 0.17 -11.53 3.82
N ILE A 5 0.39 -10.23 4.01
CA ILE A 5 0.46 -9.32 2.86
C ILE A 5 1.71 -9.56 2.03
N TRP A 6 2.84 -9.84 2.65
CA TRP A 6 4.07 -10.13 1.91
C TRP A 6 3.93 -11.38 1.05
N GLN A 7 3.39 -12.45 1.58
CA GLN A 7 3.17 -13.68 0.81
C GLN A 7 2.23 -13.44 -0.37
N THR A 8 1.21 -12.62 -0.17
CA THR A 8 0.26 -12.27 -1.23
C THR A 8 0.93 -11.44 -2.32
N ILE A 9 1.69 -10.41 -1.96
CA ILE A 9 2.44 -9.58 -2.92
C ILE A 9 3.39 -10.45 -3.73
N ARG A 10 4.18 -11.27 -3.06
CA ARG A 10 5.17 -12.13 -3.69
C ARG A 10 4.54 -13.10 -4.69
N SER A 11 3.39 -13.66 -4.34
CA SER A 11 2.65 -14.57 -5.21
C SER A 11 2.02 -13.87 -6.41
N LYS A 12 1.36 -12.73 -6.18
CA LYS A 12 0.58 -12.04 -7.20
C LYS A 12 1.43 -11.18 -8.13
N LEU A 13 2.56 -10.66 -7.65
CA LEU A 13 3.48 -9.85 -8.44
C LEU A 13 4.73 -10.66 -8.86
N ASN A 14 4.55 -11.95 -9.12
CA ASN A 14 5.68 -12.84 -9.46
C ASN A 14 6.33 -12.52 -10.82
N ASP A 15 5.65 -11.75 -11.67
CA ASP A 15 6.17 -11.27 -12.94
C ASP A 15 6.80 -9.86 -12.85
N PHE A 16 6.80 -9.27 -11.66
CA PHE A 16 7.46 -7.99 -11.37
C PHE A 16 8.81 -8.26 -10.73
N PHE A 17 9.76 -7.31 -10.92
CA PHE A 17 10.89 -7.26 -10.00
C PHE A 17 10.36 -6.70 -8.68
N ILE A 18 10.51 -7.46 -7.60
CA ILE A 18 10.16 -7.00 -6.26
C ILE A 18 11.29 -7.31 -5.30
N GLN A 19 11.52 -6.38 -4.38
CA GLN A 19 12.52 -6.56 -3.34
C GLN A 19 11.96 -6.07 -2.01
N ARG A 20 11.89 -6.98 -1.06
CA ARG A 20 11.51 -6.64 0.30
C ARG A 20 12.66 -5.93 0.99
N ILE A 21 12.35 -4.82 1.62
CA ILE A 21 13.34 -4.02 2.35
C ILE A 21 13.14 -4.24 3.84
N GLU A 22 14.22 -4.66 4.49
CA GLU A 22 14.26 -4.76 5.94
C GLU A 22 15.44 -3.94 6.43
N THR A 23 15.15 -2.87 7.15
CA THR A 23 16.17 -2.02 7.75
C THR A 23 15.82 -1.73 9.19
N GLN A 24 16.83 -1.77 10.04
CA GLN A 24 16.68 -1.42 11.45
C GLN A 24 17.23 -0.03 11.76
N ILE A 25 17.88 0.61 10.79
CA ILE A 25 18.59 1.86 10.97
C ILE A 25 17.72 3.04 10.56
N GLU A 26 17.13 2.98 9.39
CA GLU A 26 16.28 4.05 8.89
C GLU A 26 14.80 3.69 9.03
N ARG A 27 14.02 4.66 9.49
CA ARG A 27 12.58 4.49 9.70
C ARG A 27 11.80 5.11 8.56
N GLY A 28 10.67 4.51 8.25
CA GLY A 28 9.72 5.06 7.29
C GLY A 28 9.90 4.59 5.86
N ILE A 29 10.98 3.91 5.52
CA ILE A 29 11.17 3.35 4.19
C ILE A 29 10.05 2.33 3.94
N PRO A 30 9.34 2.40 2.78
CA PRO A 30 8.31 1.41 2.46
C PRO A 30 8.86 -0.01 2.37
N ASP A 31 7.97 -0.98 2.52
CA ASP A 31 8.33 -2.38 2.68
C ASP A 31 8.89 -3.04 1.43
N VAL A 32 8.44 -2.62 0.25
CA VAL A 32 8.77 -3.31 -1.01
C VAL A 32 9.10 -2.30 -2.09
N HIS A 33 10.23 -2.51 -2.75
CA HIS A 33 10.58 -1.82 -3.99
C HIS A 33 10.13 -2.68 -5.17
N TYR A 34 9.52 -2.06 -6.18
CA TYR A 34 9.11 -2.78 -7.38
C TYR A 34 9.61 -2.11 -8.65
N CYS A 35 9.71 -2.92 -9.69
CA CYS A 35 9.99 -2.44 -11.05
C CYS A 35 9.25 -3.35 -12.04
N SER A 36 8.56 -2.75 -12.97
CA SER A 36 7.87 -3.48 -14.04
C SER A 36 7.64 -2.59 -15.24
N ALA A 37 7.99 -3.09 -16.42
CA ALA A 37 7.79 -2.38 -17.69
C ALA A 37 8.40 -0.96 -17.67
N GLY A 38 9.55 -0.81 -17.03
CA GLY A 38 10.25 0.47 -16.94
C GLY A 38 9.73 1.42 -15.87
N GLN A 39 8.68 1.06 -15.15
CA GLN A 39 8.17 1.86 -14.04
C GLN A 39 8.62 1.30 -12.71
N THR A 40 9.12 2.17 -11.84
CA THR A 40 9.59 1.81 -10.51
C THR A 40 8.81 2.56 -9.44
N GLY A 41 8.76 2.00 -8.26
CA GLY A 41 8.15 2.65 -7.11
C GLY A 41 8.24 1.82 -5.86
N TRP A 42 7.48 2.20 -4.87
CA TRP A 42 7.48 1.57 -3.56
C TRP A 42 6.08 1.19 -3.13
N LEU A 43 5.98 0.08 -2.40
CA LEU A 43 4.72 -0.38 -1.81
C LEU A 43 4.87 -0.44 -0.29
N GLU A 44 3.93 0.19 0.41
CA GLU A 44 3.76 0.01 1.84
C GLU A 44 2.68 -1.05 2.04
N GLY A 45 3.06 -2.22 2.54
CA GLY A 45 2.15 -3.35 2.71
C GLY A 45 1.48 -3.35 4.08
N LYS A 46 0.17 -3.45 4.11
CA LYS A 46 -0.60 -3.50 5.35
C LYS A 46 -1.63 -4.62 5.31
N TYR A 47 -1.89 -5.20 6.47
CA TYR A 47 -2.96 -6.17 6.66
C TYR A 47 -3.96 -5.58 7.64
N LEU A 48 -5.24 -5.68 7.32
CA LEU A 48 -6.31 -5.18 8.16
C LEU A 48 -7.41 -6.23 8.27
N ARG A 49 -7.79 -6.53 9.50
CA ARG A 49 -8.99 -7.34 9.76
C ARG A 49 -10.16 -6.38 9.89
N SER A 50 -11.24 -6.65 9.16
CA SER A 50 -12.45 -5.82 9.26
C SER A 50 -12.95 -5.78 10.69
N PRO A 51 -13.27 -4.58 11.23
CA PRO A 51 -13.93 -4.48 12.53
C PRO A 51 -15.29 -5.19 12.50
N LYS A 52 -15.66 -5.80 13.61
CA LYS A 52 -16.93 -6.52 13.74
C LYS A 52 -18.13 -5.60 13.60
N ARG A 53 -18.02 -4.36 14.09
CA ARG A 53 -19.11 -3.36 14.02
C ARG A 53 -18.96 -2.53 12.76
N GLU A 54 -20.04 -2.43 11.97
CA GLU A 54 -20.03 -1.69 10.72
C GLU A 54 -19.69 -0.20 10.88
N LYS A 55 -20.07 0.40 11.99
CA LYS A 55 -19.84 1.82 12.26
C LYS A 55 -18.41 2.12 12.70
N THR A 56 -17.63 1.10 13.06
CA THR A 56 -16.22 1.29 13.43
C THR A 56 -15.43 1.71 12.21
N LYS A 57 -14.66 2.79 12.35
CA LYS A 57 -13.81 3.27 11.26
C LYS A 57 -12.71 2.29 10.95
N LEU A 58 -12.33 2.23 9.67
CA LEU A 58 -11.19 1.46 9.21
C LEU A 58 -9.93 2.32 9.41
N LYS A 59 -8.93 1.75 10.05
CA LYS A 59 -7.72 2.47 10.43
C LYS A 59 -6.50 1.62 10.14
N LEU A 60 -5.54 2.20 9.44
CA LEU A 60 -4.25 1.54 9.17
C LEU A 60 -3.21 2.01 10.18
N LYS A 61 -2.30 1.11 10.49
CA LYS A 61 -1.19 1.38 11.39
C LYS A 61 -0.02 1.95 10.60
N LEU A 62 -0.03 3.27 10.40
CA LEU A 62 1.04 4.00 9.71
C LEU A 62 1.71 4.93 10.69
N SER A 63 3.03 4.84 10.78
CA SER A 63 3.81 5.72 11.66
C SER A 63 4.00 7.11 11.03
N ILE A 64 4.33 8.09 11.87
CA ILE A 64 4.67 9.44 11.41
C ILE A 64 5.85 9.39 10.44
N GLU A 65 6.84 8.53 10.73
CA GLU A 65 8.02 8.36 9.89
C GLU A 65 7.66 7.80 8.52
N GLN A 66 6.75 6.83 8.45
CA GLN A 66 6.28 6.27 7.18
C GLN A 66 5.57 7.34 6.35
N ILE A 67 4.66 8.08 6.96
CA ILE A 67 3.94 9.15 6.27
C ILE A 67 4.90 10.23 5.76
N ALA A 68 5.85 10.64 6.59
CA ALA A 68 6.85 11.66 6.22
C ALA A 68 7.73 11.18 5.06
N TRP A 69 8.17 9.93 5.09
CA TRP A 69 8.97 9.35 4.02
C TRP A 69 8.20 9.34 2.69
N HIS A 70 6.94 8.89 2.74
CA HIS A 70 6.07 8.87 1.55
C HIS A 70 5.91 10.27 0.95
N LYS A 71 5.66 11.25 1.79
CA LYS A 71 5.49 12.65 1.33
C LYS A 71 6.75 13.20 0.69
N SER A 72 7.90 12.97 1.31
CA SER A 72 9.17 13.44 0.79
C SER A 72 9.48 12.84 -0.57
N TYR A 73 9.30 11.52 -0.69
CA TYR A 73 9.59 10.80 -1.92
C TYR A 73 8.68 11.23 -3.07
N THR A 74 7.38 11.33 -2.81
CA THR A 74 6.41 11.74 -3.84
C THR A 74 6.57 13.21 -4.20
N HIS A 75 6.99 14.06 -3.27
CA HIS A 75 7.31 15.47 -3.56
C HIS A 75 8.42 15.57 -4.60
N HIS A 76 9.36 14.65 -4.62
CA HIS A 76 10.45 14.59 -5.60
C HIS A 76 10.08 13.84 -6.87
N GLY A 77 8.81 13.49 -7.05
CA GLY A 77 8.30 12.85 -8.27
C GLY A 77 8.28 11.33 -8.24
N GLY A 78 8.58 10.73 -7.09
CA GLY A 78 8.56 9.28 -6.97
C GLY A 78 7.15 8.72 -6.73
N LEU A 79 7.01 7.40 -6.90
CA LEU A 79 5.75 6.70 -6.72
C LEU A 79 5.78 5.87 -5.43
N VAL A 80 4.78 6.06 -4.60
CA VAL A 80 4.56 5.24 -3.40
C VAL A 80 3.08 4.93 -3.31
N TYR A 81 2.76 3.65 -3.15
CA TYR A 81 1.39 3.19 -2.95
C TYR A 81 1.29 2.43 -1.64
N ILE A 82 0.10 2.44 -1.06
CA ILE A 82 -0.23 1.62 0.10
C ILE A 82 -1.10 0.48 -0.41
N ILE A 83 -0.63 -0.75 -0.22
CA ILE A 83 -1.35 -1.95 -0.64
C ILE A 83 -1.85 -2.67 0.61
N VAL A 84 -3.16 -2.88 0.67
CA VAL A 84 -3.81 -3.40 1.87
C VAL A 84 -4.57 -4.68 1.56
N LYS A 85 -4.26 -5.72 2.31
CA LYS A 85 -5.10 -6.90 2.36
C LYS A 85 -6.05 -6.74 3.54
N LYS A 86 -7.35 -6.54 3.23
CA LYS A 86 -8.39 -6.44 4.24
C LYS A 86 -9.18 -7.74 4.22
N ASP A 87 -8.98 -8.58 5.23
CA ASP A 87 -9.45 -9.97 5.24
C ASP A 87 -8.95 -10.70 3.99
N LYS A 88 -9.82 -11.01 3.03
CA LYS A 88 -9.45 -11.63 1.76
C LYS A 88 -9.44 -10.65 0.59
N GLU A 89 -9.85 -9.41 0.82
CA GLU A 89 -9.92 -8.39 -0.22
C GLU A 89 -8.61 -7.63 -0.35
N ILE A 90 -8.34 -7.12 -1.55
CA ILE A 90 -7.12 -6.36 -1.82
C ILE A 90 -7.49 -4.95 -2.28
N TYR A 91 -6.75 -3.96 -1.78
CA TYR A 91 -6.95 -2.55 -2.10
C TYR A 91 -5.63 -1.87 -2.35
N LEU A 92 -5.60 -0.97 -3.31
CA LEU A 92 -4.46 -0.10 -3.56
C LEU A 92 -4.88 1.35 -3.34
N PHE A 93 -4.09 2.07 -2.55
CA PHE A 93 -4.29 3.49 -2.30
C PHE A 93 -3.06 4.27 -2.74
N PRO A 94 -3.23 5.50 -3.26
CA PRO A 94 -2.07 6.37 -3.39
C PRO A 94 -1.57 6.76 -2.00
N SER A 95 -0.27 6.98 -1.85
CA SER A 95 0.30 7.30 -0.54
C SER A 95 -0.25 8.60 0.06
N SER A 96 -0.78 9.50 -0.78
CA SER A 96 -1.42 10.73 -0.33
C SER A 96 -2.61 10.50 0.60
N GLU A 97 -3.19 9.31 0.60
CA GLU A 97 -4.28 8.96 1.51
C GLU A 97 -3.79 8.43 2.86
N GLY A 98 -2.48 8.33 3.05
CA GLY A 98 -1.91 7.71 4.25
C GLY A 98 -2.34 8.36 5.56
N GLU A 99 -2.35 9.69 5.62
CA GLU A 99 -2.77 10.40 6.85
C GLU A 99 -4.23 10.09 7.21
N ALA A 100 -5.13 10.17 6.23
CA ALA A 100 -6.54 9.88 6.44
C ALA A 100 -6.73 8.44 6.91
N LEU A 101 -6.04 7.49 6.28
CA LEU A 101 -6.12 6.08 6.63
C LEU A 101 -5.54 5.80 8.02
N ALA A 102 -4.53 6.56 8.44
CA ALA A 102 -3.95 6.43 9.77
C ALA A 102 -4.87 6.97 10.87
N ILE A 103 -5.60 8.03 10.57
CA ILE A 103 -6.58 8.61 11.49
C ILE A 103 -7.82 7.73 11.60
N GLY A 104 -8.26 7.19 10.47
CA GLY A 104 -9.44 6.34 10.37
C GLY A 104 -10.48 6.91 9.43
N VAL A 105 -11.07 6.06 8.62
CA VAL A 105 -12.06 6.44 7.61
C VAL A 105 -13.29 5.54 7.72
N THR A 106 -14.42 6.04 7.24
CA THR A 106 -15.63 5.22 7.14
C THR A 106 -15.44 4.17 6.03
N ARG A 107 -16.29 3.14 6.02
CA ARG A 107 -16.24 2.13 4.94
C ARG A 107 -16.51 2.75 3.58
N GLU A 108 -17.41 3.73 3.52
CA GLU A 108 -17.69 4.46 2.29
C GLU A 108 -16.47 5.24 1.80
N GLU A 109 -15.82 5.97 2.70
CA GLU A 109 -14.60 6.71 2.38
C GLU A 109 -13.47 5.77 1.92
N TRP A 110 -13.33 4.63 2.58
CA TRP A 110 -12.35 3.60 2.21
C TRP A 110 -12.54 3.17 0.76
N GLU A 111 -13.77 2.84 0.39
CA GLU A 111 -14.08 2.41 -0.97
C GLU A 111 -13.82 3.51 -2.01
N LYS A 112 -14.11 4.76 -1.67
CA LYS A 112 -13.86 5.89 -2.57
C LYS A 112 -12.39 6.23 -2.74
N LYS A 113 -11.59 6.06 -1.70
CA LYS A 113 -10.15 6.40 -1.72
C LYS A 113 -9.32 5.37 -2.46
N ALA A 114 -9.73 4.12 -2.49
CA ALA A 114 -9.01 3.07 -3.18
C ALA A 114 -9.02 3.29 -4.71
N ILE A 115 -7.86 3.21 -5.32
CA ILE A 115 -7.72 3.37 -6.77
C ILE A 115 -7.76 2.04 -7.51
N ALA A 116 -7.64 0.91 -6.80
CA ALA A 116 -7.79 -0.42 -7.36
C ALA A 116 -8.24 -1.38 -6.26
N LYS A 117 -9.00 -2.40 -6.66
CA LYS A 117 -9.57 -3.41 -5.75
C LYS A 117 -9.37 -4.82 -6.26
N ASP A 118 -8.57 -4.99 -7.29
CA ASP A 118 -8.25 -6.30 -7.86
C ASP A 118 -6.83 -6.30 -8.40
N TRP A 119 -6.24 -7.48 -8.51
CA TRP A 119 -4.85 -7.62 -8.90
C TRP A 119 -4.57 -7.19 -10.34
N ASN A 120 -5.50 -7.41 -11.25
CA ASN A 120 -5.30 -7.01 -12.64
C ASN A 120 -5.17 -5.48 -12.74
N THR A 121 -6.04 -4.75 -12.07
CA THR A 121 -5.99 -3.28 -12.04
C THR A 121 -4.74 -2.78 -11.31
N ILE A 122 -4.40 -3.40 -10.19
CA ILE A 122 -3.18 -3.06 -9.43
C ILE A 122 -1.95 -3.20 -10.34
N LYS A 123 -1.82 -4.32 -11.03
CA LYS A 123 -0.66 -4.57 -11.91
C LYS A 123 -0.58 -3.54 -13.03
N LYS A 124 -1.71 -3.17 -13.61
CA LYS A 124 -1.75 -2.13 -14.65
C LYS A 124 -1.29 -0.78 -14.13
N ILE A 125 -1.75 -0.39 -12.96
CA ILE A 125 -1.33 0.88 -12.34
C ILE A 125 0.17 0.87 -12.05
N LEU A 126 0.68 -0.19 -11.43
CA LEU A 126 2.08 -0.28 -11.04
C LEU A 126 3.02 -0.33 -12.26
N SER A 127 2.59 -0.93 -13.35
CA SER A 127 3.39 -1.02 -14.58
C SER A 127 3.07 0.06 -15.61
N ASN A 128 2.13 0.95 -15.30
CA ASN A 128 1.63 1.97 -16.24
C ASN A 128 1.18 1.39 -17.59
N LYS A 129 0.64 0.19 -17.57
CA LYS A 129 0.03 -0.44 -18.75
C LYS A 129 -1.46 -0.14 -18.74
N ILE A 130 -1.90 0.51 -19.78
CA ILE A 130 -3.31 0.85 -19.95
C ILE A 130 -4.01 -0.24 -20.77
#